data_a32e96d8a1996ba6c0ba4668ff2c4095
#
_entry.id   a32e96d8a1996ba6c0ba4668ff2c4095
#
_cell.length_a   1.000
_cell.length_b   1.000
_cell.length_c   1.000
_cell.angle_alpha   90.00
_cell.angle_beta   90.00
_cell.angle_gamma   90.00
#
_symmetry.space_group_name_H-M   'P 1'
#
loop_
_entity.id
_entity.type
_entity.pdbx_description
1 polymer ?
#
loop_
_entity_poly.entity_id
_entity_poly.type
_entity_poly.pdbx_seq_one_letter_code
_entity_poly.pdbx_strand_id
1 'polypeptide(L)'
;MGVGDTVQLLAPNGEYWRFTVAAIARAGIGSIDSTRVYCRARIAQALLQQPSGASTIIYKLRNPDRAPALAAHFEELFHHSATSWQDREESTLQLFLTLRMSVAITTSLIILLAGFGIFNVLTMSVLAKIKEIAILRSMGYRRIDISWIFLWQGALIAAAGSIIGCLLGALMTWAVSHIPIRLRGLLYTNHFLVTWEWRHYVFATLLALLAVFIASYVPARRAAELAPVETIRGSR
;
A
#
# COMPACT_ATOMS: atom_id res chain seq x y z
N MET A 1 -28.06 24.12 -7.56
CA MET A 1 -28.40 24.12 -8.98
C MET A 1 -29.03 22.78 -9.31
N GLY A 2 -30.19 22.79 -9.99
CA GLY A 2 -30.92 21.60 -10.42
C GLY A 2 -30.97 21.51 -11.96
N VAL A 3 -31.46 20.38 -12.45
CA VAL A 3 -31.77 20.23 -13.85
C VAL A 3 -32.95 21.15 -14.19
N GLY A 4 -32.84 21.92 -15.27
CA GLY A 4 -33.81 22.95 -15.66
C GLY A 4 -33.46 24.38 -15.22
N ASP A 5 -32.49 24.56 -14.32
CA ASP A 5 -32.05 25.89 -13.91
C ASP A 5 -31.32 26.61 -15.05
N THR A 6 -31.42 27.94 -15.06
CA THR A 6 -30.72 28.77 -16.03
C THR A 6 -29.39 29.27 -15.46
N VAL A 7 -28.30 29.05 -16.20
CA VAL A 7 -26.95 29.50 -15.84
C VAL A 7 -26.45 30.48 -16.87
N GLN A 8 -25.78 31.52 -16.43
CA GLN A 8 -25.14 32.52 -17.30
C GLN A 8 -23.63 32.23 -17.32
N LEU A 9 -23.08 32.05 -18.50
CA LEU A 9 -21.63 31.93 -18.72
C LEU A 9 -21.13 33.24 -19.36
N LEU A 10 -20.04 33.76 -18.82
CA LEU A 10 -19.33 34.90 -19.40
C LEU A 10 -18.34 34.37 -20.45
N ALA A 11 -18.55 34.78 -21.69
CA ALA A 11 -17.59 34.46 -22.76
C ALA A 11 -16.35 35.39 -22.67
N PRO A 12 -15.21 35.02 -23.23
CA PRO A 12 -13.99 35.83 -23.22
C PRO A 12 -14.14 37.21 -23.88
N ASN A 13 -15.13 37.37 -24.73
CA ASN A 13 -15.49 38.65 -25.37
C ASN A 13 -16.33 39.57 -24.48
N GLY A 14 -16.65 39.16 -23.23
CA GLY A 14 -17.49 39.93 -22.30
C GLY A 14 -18.99 39.72 -22.45
N GLU A 15 -19.45 38.90 -23.40
CA GLU A 15 -20.86 38.60 -23.57
C GLU A 15 -21.38 37.53 -22.61
N TYR A 16 -22.61 37.73 -22.10
CA TYR A 16 -23.30 36.76 -21.23
C TYR A 16 -24.19 35.83 -22.08
N TRP A 17 -23.89 34.55 -22.03
CA TRP A 17 -24.70 33.55 -22.67
C TRP A 17 -25.54 32.79 -21.64
N ARG A 18 -26.83 32.63 -21.92
CA ARG A 18 -27.76 31.91 -21.03
C ARG A 18 -27.88 30.44 -21.49
N PHE A 19 -27.70 29.52 -20.56
CA PHE A 19 -27.83 28.09 -20.79
C PHE A 19 -28.80 27.49 -19.81
N THR A 20 -29.58 26.50 -20.26
CA THR A 20 -30.40 25.66 -19.38
C THR A 20 -29.66 24.39 -19.03
N VAL A 21 -29.59 24.05 -17.76
CA VAL A 21 -28.93 22.84 -17.28
C VAL A 21 -29.71 21.62 -17.71
N ALA A 22 -29.18 20.85 -18.66
CA ALA A 22 -29.80 19.64 -19.18
C ALA A 22 -29.54 18.43 -18.28
N ALA A 23 -28.37 18.35 -17.66
CA ALA A 23 -27.99 17.27 -16.74
C ALA A 23 -26.87 17.72 -15.83
N ILE A 24 -26.72 17.05 -14.67
CA ILE A 24 -25.62 17.25 -13.75
C ILE A 24 -24.75 16.00 -13.77
N ALA A 25 -23.50 16.16 -14.24
CA ALA A 25 -22.50 15.11 -14.21
C ALA A 25 -21.68 15.20 -12.90
N ARG A 26 -21.44 14.07 -12.27
CA ARG A 26 -20.57 13.96 -11.08
C ARG A 26 -19.44 13.00 -11.39
N ALA A 27 -18.22 13.50 -11.44
CA ALA A 27 -17.01 12.69 -11.59
C ALA A 27 -16.52 12.12 -10.25
N GLY A 28 -17.04 12.63 -9.13
CA GLY A 28 -16.61 12.27 -7.79
C GLY A 28 -15.34 12.98 -7.32
N ILE A 29 -14.79 13.87 -8.11
CA ILE A 29 -13.61 14.69 -7.81
C ILE A 29 -14.04 16.14 -7.71
N GLY A 30 -13.92 16.73 -6.53
CA GLY A 30 -14.44 18.08 -6.26
C GLY A 30 -13.88 19.18 -7.16
N SER A 31 -12.61 19.13 -7.53
CA SER A 31 -11.97 20.07 -8.43
C SER A 31 -12.52 19.99 -9.87
N ILE A 32 -12.91 18.80 -10.31
CA ILE A 32 -13.52 18.59 -11.63
C ILE A 32 -14.98 19.03 -11.60
N ASP A 33 -15.72 18.59 -10.57
CA ASP A 33 -17.15 18.81 -10.47
C ASP A 33 -17.52 20.30 -10.24
N SER A 34 -16.59 21.08 -9.67
CA SER A 34 -16.80 22.51 -9.42
C SER A 34 -16.36 23.43 -10.56
N THR A 35 -15.52 22.95 -11.49
CA THR A 35 -14.89 23.81 -12.50
C THR A 35 -15.26 23.46 -13.94
N ARG A 36 -15.81 22.27 -14.20
CA ARG A 36 -16.07 21.82 -15.57
C ARG A 36 -17.53 21.95 -15.96
N VAL A 37 -17.75 22.53 -17.12
CA VAL A 37 -19.05 22.60 -17.81
C VAL A 37 -18.95 21.80 -19.11
N TYR A 38 -19.92 20.93 -19.33
CA TYR A 38 -20.00 20.11 -20.54
C TYR A 38 -21.06 20.67 -21.48
N CYS A 39 -20.69 21.00 -22.71
CA CYS A 39 -21.61 21.44 -23.74
C CYS A 39 -21.25 20.84 -25.09
N ARG A 40 -22.11 21.02 -26.10
CA ARG A 40 -21.81 20.58 -27.47
C ARG A 40 -20.62 21.37 -28.02
N ALA A 41 -19.71 20.69 -28.73
CA ALA A 41 -18.49 21.29 -29.29
C ALA A 41 -18.78 22.57 -30.13
N ARG A 42 -19.84 22.56 -30.94
CA ARG A 42 -20.25 23.75 -31.74
C ARG A 42 -20.59 24.96 -30.86
N ILE A 43 -21.19 24.71 -29.69
CA ILE A 43 -21.53 25.79 -28.75
C ILE A 43 -20.27 26.33 -28.10
N ALA A 44 -19.35 25.45 -27.70
CA ALA A 44 -18.07 25.88 -27.15
C ALA A 44 -17.24 26.67 -28.18
N GLN A 45 -17.23 26.22 -29.43
CA GLN A 45 -16.55 26.94 -30.52
C GLN A 45 -17.13 28.30 -30.79
N ALA A 46 -18.46 28.44 -30.76
CA ALA A 46 -19.12 29.76 -30.89
C ALA A 46 -18.81 30.68 -29.71
N LEU A 47 -18.83 30.13 -28.46
CA LEU A 47 -18.55 30.91 -27.24
C LEU A 47 -17.08 31.35 -27.19
N LEU A 48 -16.16 30.57 -27.69
CA LEU A 48 -14.73 30.86 -27.75
C LEU A 48 -14.33 31.64 -29.03
N GLN A 49 -15.29 31.91 -29.95
CA GLN A 49 -15.06 32.52 -31.24
C GLN A 49 -14.03 31.76 -32.13
N GLN A 50 -13.95 30.46 -31.95
CA GLN A 50 -13.09 29.58 -32.74
C GLN A 50 -13.96 28.67 -33.60
N PRO A 51 -14.27 29.01 -34.85
CA PRO A 51 -15.25 28.30 -35.69
C PRO A 51 -14.81 26.87 -36.08
N SER A 52 -13.54 26.58 -35.96
CA SER A 52 -12.98 25.23 -36.23
C SER A 52 -11.81 24.94 -35.33
N GLY A 53 -11.72 23.69 -34.90
CA GLY A 53 -10.62 23.21 -34.09
C GLY A 53 -11.05 22.70 -32.68
N ALA A 54 -10.12 22.06 -32.04
CA ALA A 54 -10.21 21.63 -30.65
C ALA A 54 -8.87 21.94 -29.96
N SER A 55 -8.92 22.48 -28.77
CA SER A 55 -7.71 22.79 -28.01
C SER A 55 -7.02 21.53 -27.47
N THR A 56 -7.80 20.45 -27.26
CA THR A 56 -7.28 19.19 -26.73
C THR A 56 -8.15 18.03 -27.25
N ILE A 57 -7.51 16.98 -27.73
CA ILE A 57 -8.16 15.73 -28.12
C ILE A 57 -7.75 14.64 -27.13
N ILE A 58 -8.72 13.99 -26.52
CA ILE A 58 -8.47 12.94 -25.53
C ILE A 58 -8.77 11.59 -26.14
N TYR A 59 -7.75 10.73 -26.24
CA TYR A 59 -7.87 9.35 -26.67
C TYR A 59 -7.96 8.41 -25.49
N LYS A 60 -8.98 7.55 -25.46
CA LYS A 60 -9.12 6.48 -24.47
C LYS A 60 -8.56 5.19 -25.04
N LEU A 61 -7.50 4.67 -24.42
CA LEU A 61 -6.85 3.43 -24.80
C LEU A 61 -7.48 2.21 -24.12
N ARG A 62 -7.45 1.06 -24.79
CA ARG A 62 -7.81 -0.23 -24.17
C ARG A 62 -6.77 -0.66 -23.12
N ASN A 63 -5.49 -0.42 -23.41
CA ASN A 63 -4.39 -0.69 -22.50
C ASN A 63 -3.72 0.63 -22.12
N PRO A 64 -3.96 1.14 -20.89
CA PRO A 64 -3.41 2.42 -20.42
C PRO A 64 -1.88 2.41 -20.32
N ASP A 65 -1.24 1.24 -20.15
CA ASP A 65 0.22 1.14 -19.98
C ASP A 65 0.98 1.48 -21.28
N ARG A 66 0.31 1.41 -22.43
CA ARG A 66 0.88 1.79 -23.73
C ARG A 66 0.77 3.28 -24.06
N ALA A 67 0.19 4.07 -23.16
CA ALA A 67 -0.03 5.50 -23.41
C ALA A 67 1.26 6.29 -23.70
N PRO A 68 2.40 6.09 -23.00
CA PRO A 68 3.63 6.83 -23.29
C PRO A 68 4.17 6.54 -24.71
N ALA A 69 4.21 5.27 -25.09
CA ALA A 69 4.70 4.87 -26.42
C ALA A 69 3.81 5.42 -27.55
N LEU A 70 2.49 5.45 -27.31
CA LEU A 70 1.55 5.97 -28.30
C LEU A 70 1.57 7.50 -28.37
N ALA A 71 1.79 8.18 -27.22
CA ALA A 71 1.96 9.63 -27.19
C ALA A 71 3.18 10.05 -28.00
N ALA A 72 4.34 9.39 -27.81
CA ALA A 72 5.54 9.65 -28.60
C ALA A 72 5.31 9.43 -30.12
N HIS A 73 4.61 8.37 -30.49
CA HIS A 73 4.27 8.10 -31.89
C HIS A 73 3.34 9.16 -32.48
N PHE A 74 2.35 9.63 -31.73
CA PHE A 74 1.46 10.69 -32.19
C PHE A 74 2.17 12.04 -32.31
N GLU A 75 3.10 12.34 -31.39
CA GLU A 75 3.91 13.55 -31.49
C GLU A 75 4.78 13.57 -32.76
N GLU A 76 5.39 12.43 -33.07
CA GLU A 76 6.18 12.25 -34.32
C GLU A 76 5.30 12.36 -35.58
N LEU A 77 4.11 11.75 -35.56
CA LEU A 77 3.21 11.69 -36.71
C LEU A 77 2.53 13.01 -37.01
N PHE A 78 2.06 13.71 -35.99
CA PHE A 78 1.24 14.92 -36.12
C PHE A 78 1.99 16.22 -35.90
N HIS A 79 3.25 16.16 -35.45
CA HIS A 79 4.05 17.31 -35.05
C HIS A 79 3.35 18.24 -34.05
N HIS A 80 2.53 17.66 -33.19
CA HIS A 80 1.81 18.32 -32.11
C HIS A 80 2.14 17.64 -30.79
N SER A 81 2.23 18.42 -29.73
CA SER A 81 2.50 17.88 -28.40
C SER A 81 1.43 16.86 -27.99
N ALA A 82 1.86 15.64 -27.76
CA ALA A 82 1.02 14.55 -27.26
C ALA A 82 1.56 14.09 -25.92
N THR A 83 0.78 14.21 -24.87
CA THR A 83 1.17 13.82 -23.50
C THR A 83 0.40 12.60 -23.05
N SER A 84 1.07 11.65 -22.44
CA SER A 84 0.42 10.51 -21.79
C SER A 84 -0.22 10.95 -20.46
N TRP A 85 -1.14 10.14 -19.95
CA TRP A 85 -1.70 10.38 -18.61
C TRP A 85 -0.62 10.26 -17.52
N GLN A 86 0.38 9.40 -17.73
CA GLN A 86 1.52 9.22 -16.83
C GLN A 86 2.34 10.51 -16.73
N ASP A 87 2.63 11.17 -17.86
CA ASP A 87 3.39 12.42 -17.88
C ASP A 87 2.59 13.55 -17.23
N ARG A 88 1.27 13.57 -17.47
CA ARG A 88 0.39 14.57 -16.87
C ARG A 88 0.27 14.42 -15.35
N GLU A 89 0.26 13.20 -14.85
CA GLU A 89 0.10 12.88 -13.43
C GLU A 89 1.42 12.44 -12.78
N GLU A 90 2.56 12.79 -13.39
CA GLU A 90 3.88 12.36 -12.93
C GLU A 90 4.13 12.72 -11.45
N SER A 91 3.80 13.94 -11.04
CA SER A 91 3.94 14.37 -9.65
C SER A 91 3.09 13.56 -8.68
N THR A 92 1.87 13.20 -9.08
CA THR A 92 0.97 12.34 -8.31
C THR A 92 1.52 10.92 -8.21
N LEU A 93 2.01 10.36 -9.32
CA LEU A 93 2.64 9.04 -9.34
C LEU A 93 3.89 8.99 -8.48
N GLN A 94 4.76 10.00 -8.56
CA GLN A 94 5.95 10.11 -7.72
C GLN A 94 5.59 10.22 -6.23
N LEU A 95 4.56 10.96 -5.88
CA LEU A 95 4.05 11.03 -4.51
C LEU A 95 3.63 9.65 -4.01
N PHE A 96 2.85 8.89 -4.79
CA PHE A 96 2.46 7.53 -4.41
C PHE A 96 3.65 6.58 -4.27
N LEU A 97 4.64 6.67 -5.15
CA LEU A 97 5.87 5.90 -5.05
C LEU A 97 6.64 6.24 -3.76
N THR A 98 6.76 7.52 -3.43
CA THR A 98 7.43 7.98 -2.20
C THR A 98 6.71 7.49 -0.96
N LEU A 99 5.36 7.59 -0.93
CA LEU A 99 4.55 7.07 0.18
C LEU A 99 4.72 5.55 0.32
N ARG A 100 4.70 4.82 -0.79
CA ARG A 100 4.91 3.35 -0.80
C ARG A 100 6.29 2.98 -0.27
N MET A 101 7.34 3.68 -0.68
CA MET A 101 8.70 3.49 -0.17
C MET A 101 8.80 3.79 1.32
N SER A 102 8.20 4.89 1.78
CA SER A 102 8.16 5.25 3.19
C SER A 102 7.47 4.17 4.05
N VAL A 103 6.32 3.68 3.61
CA VAL A 103 5.60 2.58 4.28
C VAL A 103 6.44 1.30 4.28
N ALA A 104 7.11 0.97 3.16
CA ALA A 104 7.96 -0.22 3.08
C ALA A 104 9.15 -0.14 4.05
N ILE A 105 9.83 1.02 4.14
CA ILE A 105 10.93 1.24 5.07
C ILE A 105 10.44 1.11 6.51
N THR A 106 9.34 1.79 6.86
CA THR A 106 8.77 1.75 8.22
C THR A 106 8.39 0.32 8.61
N THR A 107 7.72 -0.41 7.72
CA THR A 107 7.34 -1.81 7.95
C THR A 107 8.58 -2.69 8.14
N SER A 108 9.61 -2.50 7.33
CA SER A 108 10.87 -3.25 7.46
C SER A 108 11.55 -3.01 8.81
N LEU A 109 11.57 -1.77 9.29
CA LEU A 109 12.11 -1.42 10.61
C LEU A 109 11.30 -2.07 11.75
N ILE A 110 9.97 -2.08 11.65
CA ILE A 110 9.11 -2.74 12.65
C ILE A 110 9.37 -4.25 12.68
N ILE A 111 9.50 -4.88 11.50
CA ILE A 111 9.82 -6.32 11.42
C ILE A 111 11.18 -6.61 12.03
N LEU A 112 12.18 -5.78 11.76
CA LEU A 112 13.52 -5.93 12.32
C LEU A 112 13.48 -5.79 13.85
N LEU A 113 12.78 -4.80 14.38
CA LEU A 113 12.60 -4.60 15.82
C LEU A 113 11.89 -5.79 16.48
N ALA A 114 10.83 -6.31 15.84
CA ALA A 114 10.14 -7.51 16.31
C ALA A 114 11.07 -8.73 16.32
N GLY A 115 11.91 -8.89 15.29
CA GLY A 115 12.93 -9.93 15.21
C GLY A 115 13.92 -9.88 16.37
N PHE A 116 14.39 -8.69 16.74
CA PHE A 116 15.24 -8.50 17.93
C PHE A 116 14.51 -8.88 19.22
N GLY A 117 13.23 -8.53 19.35
CA GLY A 117 12.41 -8.94 20.51
C GLY A 117 12.34 -10.45 20.64
N ILE A 118 12.05 -11.16 19.54
CA ILE A 118 11.99 -12.63 19.53
C ILE A 118 13.36 -13.25 19.82
N PHE A 119 14.43 -12.73 19.22
CA PHE A 119 15.80 -13.14 19.51
C PHE A 119 16.11 -13.06 21.01
N ASN A 120 15.76 -11.94 21.66
CA ASN A 120 16.01 -11.74 23.09
C ASN A 120 15.21 -12.72 23.96
N VAL A 121 13.90 -12.90 23.66
CA VAL A 121 13.04 -13.85 24.40
C VAL A 121 13.55 -15.28 24.26
N LEU A 122 13.93 -15.71 23.04
CA LEU A 122 14.47 -17.05 22.81
C LEU A 122 15.82 -17.25 23.51
N THR A 123 16.69 -16.24 23.48
CA THR A 123 17.98 -16.29 24.17
C THR A 123 17.79 -16.46 25.68
N MET A 124 16.87 -15.70 26.28
CA MET A 124 16.54 -15.84 27.71
C MET A 124 15.92 -17.21 28.01
N SER A 125 15.07 -17.73 27.12
CA SER A 125 14.49 -19.09 27.24
C SER A 125 15.57 -20.18 27.23
N VAL A 126 16.57 -20.03 26.33
CA VAL A 126 17.73 -20.95 26.27
C VAL A 126 18.52 -20.90 27.57
N LEU A 127 18.84 -19.68 28.05
CA LEU A 127 19.60 -19.49 29.31
C LEU A 127 18.87 -20.07 30.53
N ALA A 128 17.56 -19.88 30.62
CA ALA A 128 16.74 -20.43 31.69
C ALA A 128 16.71 -21.97 31.68
N LYS A 129 16.85 -22.61 30.50
CA LYS A 129 16.78 -24.05 30.31
C LYS A 129 18.12 -24.74 30.13
N ILE A 130 19.22 -24.08 30.44
CA ILE A 130 20.59 -24.59 30.27
C ILE A 130 20.78 -25.96 30.96
N LYS A 131 20.31 -26.11 32.18
CA LYS A 131 20.43 -27.39 32.95
C LYS A 131 19.66 -28.54 32.27
N GLU A 132 18.45 -28.27 31.81
CA GLU A 132 17.63 -29.26 31.09
C GLU A 132 18.29 -29.66 29.77
N ILE A 133 18.85 -28.73 29.04
CA ILE A 133 19.59 -28.94 27.80
C ILE A 133 20.83 -29.85 28.07
N ALA A 134 21.57 -29.57 29.14
CA ALA A 134 22.73 -30.37 29.53
C ALA A 134 22.35 -31.83 29.85
N ILE A 135 21.23 -32.04 30.54
CA ILE A 135 20.70 -33.39 30.85
C ILE A 135 20.32 -34.10 29.54
N LEU A 136 19.55 -33.46 28.68
CA LEU A 136 19.17 -34.08 27.38
C LEU A 136 20.39 -34.48 26.56
N ARG A 137 21.43 -33.63 26.54
CA ARG A 137 22.67 -33.95 25.84
C ARG A 137 23.47 -35.10 26.48
N SER A 138 23.46 -35.22 27.78
CA SER A 138 24.08 -36.32 28.48
C SER A 138 23.36 -37.67 28.20
N MET A 139 22.06 -37.62 27.90
CA MET A 139 21.24 -38.74 27.47
C MET A 139 21.42 -39.13 25.97
N GLY A 140 22.29 -38.39 25.24
CA GLY A 140 22.65 -38.76 23.85
C GLY A 140 21.91 -37.97 22.75
N TYR A 141 21.11 -36.93 23.11
CA TYR A 141 20.50 -36.05 22.11
C TYR A 141 21.55 -35.33 21.30
N ARG A 142 21.34 -35.27 19.96
CA ARG A 142 22.22 -34.57 19.05
C ARG A 142 22.00 -33.05 19.14
N ARG A 143 23.02 -32.26 18.77
CA ARG A 143 22.93 -30.78 18.72
C ARG A 143 21.76 -30.30 17.85
N ILE A 144 21.52 -31.02 16.77
CA ILE A 144 20.45 -30.67 15.84
C ILE A 144 19.05 -30.84 16.45
N ASP A 145 18.86 -31.87 17.29
CA ASP A 145 17.58 -32.10 17.95
C ASP A 145 17.21 -30.96 18.91
N ILE A 146 18.20 -30.50 19.66
CA ILE A 146 18.05 -29.34 20.55
C ILE A 146 17.72 -28.07 19.73
N SER A 147 18.42 -27.84 18.60
CA SER A 147 18.12 -26.69 17.74
C SER A 147 16.69 -26.73 17.19
N TRP A 148 16.20 -27.93 16.83
CA TRP A 148 14.83 -28.10 16.35
C TRP A 148 13.78 -27.77 17.41
N ILE A 149 14.02 -28.08 18.69
CA ILE A 149 13.10 -27.73 19.79
C ILE A 149 12.89 -26.21 19.84
N PHE A 150 13.96 -25.42 19.80
CA PHE A 150 13.88 -23.95 19.84
C PHE A 150 13.33 -23.34 18.54
N LEU A 151 13.62 -23.95 17.38
CA LEU A 151 13.03 -23.56 16.11
C LEU A 151 11.52 -23.77 16.09
N TRP A 152 11.04 -24.91 16.60
CA TRP A 152 9.60 -25.18 16.74
C TRP A 152 8.95 -24.23 17.73
N GLN A 153 9.61 -23.90 18.84
CA GLN A 153 9.13 -22.89 19.78
C GLN A 153 8.98 -21.52 19.07
N GLY A 154 9.98 -21.09 18.31
CA GLY A 154 9.90 -19.86 17.50
C GLY A 154 8.77 -19.92 16.47
N ALA A 155 8.60 -21.06 15.78
CA ALA A 155 7.53 -21.26 14.80
C ALA A 155 6.13 -21.15 15.42
N LEU A 156 5.93 -21.73 16.60
CA LEU A 156 4.65 -21.62 17.33
C LEU A 156 4.34 -20.19 17.75
N ILE A 157 5.34 -19.46 18.26
CA ILE A 157 5.18 -18.03 18.60
C ILE A 157 4.83 -17.24 17.35
N ALA A 158 5.50 -17.51 16.24
CA ALA A 158 5.25 -16.83 14.97
C ALA A 158 3.84 -17.14 14.43
N ALA A 159 3.40 -18.39 14.49
CA ALA A 159 2.07 -18.79 14.04
C ALA A 159 0.98 -18.11 14.88
N ALA A 160 1.08 -18.17 16.20
CA ALA A 160 0.14 -17.50 17.11
C ALA A 160 0.12 -15.98 16.90
N GLY A 161 1.30 -15.36 16.82
CA GLY A 161 1.46 -13.92 16.54
C GLY A 161 0.88 -13.51 15.19
N SER A 162 1.09 -14.32 14.14
CA SER A 162 0.53 -14.06 12.81
C SER A 162 -0.99 -14.14 12.79
N ILE A 163 -1.60 -15.10 13.46
CA ILE A 163 -3.06 -15.21 13.57
C ILE A 163 -3.63 -13.99 14.27
N ILE A 164 -3.07 -13.61 15.43
CA ILE A 164 -3.52 -12.44 16.18
C ILE A 164 -3.29 -11.16 15.36
N GLY A 165 -2.12 -11.03 14.72
CA GLY A 165 -1.79 -9.90 13.86
C GLY A 165 -2.74 -9.75 12.66
N CYS A 166 -3.08 -10.84 11.99
CA CYS A 166 -4.05 -10.83 10.89
C CYS A 166 -5.46 -10.44 11.37
N LEU A 167 -5.89 -10.97 12.52
CA LEU A 167 -7.20 -10.61 13.10
C LEU A 167 -7.27 -9.13 13.48
N LEU A 168 -6.23 -8.61 14.16
CA LEU A 168 -6.15 -7.19 14.52
C LEU A 168 -6.04 -6.31 13.27
N GLY A 169 -5.25 -6.71 12.26
CA GLY A 169 -5.14 -6.00 10.99
C GLY A 169 -6.48 -5.94 10.25
N ALA A 170 -7.21 -7.06 10.18
CA ALA A 170 -8.53 -7.11 9.58
C ALA A 170 -9.54 -6.25 10.34
N LEU A 171 -9.53 -6.29 11.68
CA LEU A 171 -10.38 -5.46 12.53
C LEU A 171 -10.11 -3.96 12.32
N MET A 172 -8.83 -3.56 12.28
CA MET A 172 -8.43 -2.17 12.02
C MET A 172 -8.85 -1.71 10.63
N THR A 173 -8.63 -2.55 9.62
CA THR A 173 -9.05 -2.28 8.24
C THR A 173 -10.57 -2.10 8.16
N TRP A 174 -11.32 -2.97 8.83
CA TRP A 174 -12.77 -2.87 8.93
C TRP A 174 -13.22 -1.59 9.65
N ALA A 175 -12.59 -1.26 10.78
CA ALA A 175 -12.90 -0.04 11.53
C ALA A 175 -12.65 1.22 10.69
N VAL A 176 -11.50 1.30 10.01
CA VAL A 176 -11.16 2.42 9.13
C VAL A 176 -12.12 2.55 7.95
N SER A 177 -12.58 1.43 7.37
CA SER A 177 -13.54 1.44 6.26
C SER A 177 -14.90 2.05 6.64
N HIS A 178 -15.26 2.08 7.94
CA HIS A 178 -16.52 2.65 8.44
C HIS A 178 -16.38 4.11 8.90
N ILE A 179 -15.19 4.67 8.92
CA ILE A 179 -15.00 6.08 9.30
C ILE A 179 -15.51 6.97 8.15
N PRO A 180 -16.57 7.77 8.38
CA PRO A 180 -17.05 8.70 7.36
C PRO A 180 -16.07 9.86 7.23
N ILE A 181 -15.36 9.92 6.11
CA ILE A 181 -14.45 11.02 5.81
C ILE A 181 -15.13 11.99 4.86
N ARG A 182 -15.39 13.19 5.36
CA ARG A 182 -15.86 14.32 4.55
C ARG A 182 -14.65 15.13 4.07
N LEU A 183 -13.90 14.62 3.11
CA LEU A 183 -12.90 15.40 2.40
C LEU A 183 -13.62 16.36 1.44
N ARG A 184 -14.18 17.44 2.00
CA ARG A 184 -14.81 18.50 1.20
C ARG A 184 -13.78 19.03 0.21
N GLY A 185 -14.03 18.78 -1.09
CA GLY A 185 -13.24 19.33 -2.17
C GLY A 185 -12.31 18.37 -2.91
N LEU A 186 -11.94 17.20 -2.36
CA LEU A 186 -11.12 16.23 -3.08
C LEU A 186 -11.91 15.03 -3.63
N LEU A 187 -12.73 14.40 -2.79
CA LEU A 187 -13.48 13.20 -3.18
C LEU A 187 -14.89 13.27 -2.57
N TYR A 188 -15.91 12.98 -3.36
CA TYR A 188 -17.29 12.82 -2.89
C TYR A 188 -17.59 11.37 -2.46
N THR A 189 -16.61 10.71 -1.82
CA THR A 189 -16.82 9.39 -1.21
C THR A 189 -17.08 9.57 0.27
N ASN A 190 -18.14 8.94 0.76
CA ASN A 190 -18.50 8.99 2.18
C ASN A 190 -17.65 8.05 3.05
N HIS A 191 -16.85 7.17 2.46
CA HIS A 191 -16.05 6.16 3.15
C HIS A 191 -14.67 6.02 2.52
N PHE A 192 -13.69 5.61 3.32
CA PHE A 192 -12.39 5.20 2.79
C PHE A 192 -12.55 4.05 1.81
N LEU A 193 -11.97 4.20 0.61
CA LEU A 193 -11.85 3.11 -0.35
C LEU A 193 -10.76 2.15 0.15
N VAL A 194 -11.18 1.13 0.86
CA VAL A 194 -10.26 0.08 1.34
C VAL A 194 -10.37 -1.14 0.44
N THR A 195 -9.25 -1.56 -0.11
CA THR A 195 -9.20 -2.78 -0.92
C THR A 195 -8.95 -3.98 -0.03
N TRP A 196 -9.93 -4.88 0.05
CA TRP A 196 -9.82 -6.16 0.76
C TRP A 196 -9.12 -7.16 -0.14
N GLU A 197 -7.79 -7.22 -0.09
CA GLU A 197 -7.01 -8.16 -0.87
C GLU A 197 -6.29 -9.14 0.05
N TRP A 198 -6.71 -10.41 0.02
CA TRP A 198 -6.15 -11.48 0.86
C TRP A 198 -4.65 -11.72 0.63
N ARG A 199 -4.16 -11.38 -0.57
CA ARG A 199 -2.74 -11.52 -0.95
C ARG A 199 -1.80 -10.74 -0.03
N HIS A 200 -2.21 -9.55 0.44
CA HIS A 200 -1.43 -8.74 1.37
C HIS A 200 -1.25 -9.43 2.73
N TYR A 201 -2.31 -10.07 3.25
CA TYR A 201 -2.26 -10.83 4.51
C TYR A 201 -1.34 -12.05 4.39
N VAL A 202 -1.44 -12.79 3.30
CA VAL A 202 -0.57 -13.96 3.04
C VAL A 202 0.89 -13.52 2.92
N PHE A 203 1.16 -12.47 2.15
CA PHE A 203 2.52 -11.96 1.98
C PHE A 203 3.12 -11.47 3.30
N ALA A 204 2.36 -10.70 4.09
CA ALA A 204 2.79 -10.22 5.40
C ALA A 204 3.08 -11.37 6.37
N THR A 205 2.22 -12.40 6.38
CA THR A 205 2.40 -13.60 7.20
C THR A 205 3.66 -14.36 6.82
N LEU A 206 3.89 -14.58 5.52
CA LEU A 206 5.09 -15.25 5.03
C LEU A 206 6.36 -14.49 5.42
N LEU A 207 6.33 -13.17 5.28
CA LEU A 207 7.46 -12.31 5.61
C LEU A 207 7.74 -12.30 7.13
N ALA A 208 6.68 -12.30 7.96
CA ALA A 208 6.79 -12.42 9.41
C ALA A 208 7.36 -13.79 9.82
N LEU A 209 6.88 -14.89 9.25
CA LEU A 209 7.41 -16.24 9.52
C LEU A 209 8.89 -16.34 9.16
N LEU A 210 9.28 -15.81 8.02
CA LEU A 210 10.67 -15.79 7.57
C LEU A 210 11.56 -14.98 8.52
N ALA A 211 11.11 -13.80 8.95
CA ALA A 211 11.83 -12.97 9.91
C ALA A 211 12.02 -13.67 11.26
N VAL A 212 10.98 -14.33 11.77
CA VAL A 212 11.07 -15.10 13.01
C VAL A 212 12.00 -16.30 12.87
N PHE A 213 11.94 -17.01 11.74
CA PHE A 213 12.84 -18.14 11.47
C PHE A 213 14.32 -17.69 11.50
N ILE A 214 14.64 -16.58 10.84
CA ILE A 214 15.98 -15.98 10.86
C ILE A 214 16.39 -15.58 12.28
N ALA A 215 15.51 -14.88 13.01
CA ALA A 215 15.76 -14.43 14.36
C ALA A 215 15.96 -15.59 15.36
N SER A 216 15.25 -16.70 15.15
CA SER A 216 15.32 -17.88 16.01
C SER A 216 16.55 -18.76 15.74
N TYR A 217 17.14 -18.65 14.54
CA TYR A 217 18.25 -19.52 14.13
C TYR A 217 19.48 -19.38 15.02
N VAL A 218 19.88 -18.13 15.35
CA VAL A 218 21.09 -17.88 16.15
C VAL A 218 20.95 -18.37 17.58
N PRO A 219 19.86 -18.07 18.34
CA PRO A 219 19.66 -18.62 19.67
C PRO A 219 19.58 -20.16 19.68
N ALA A 220 18.88 -20.74 18.71
CA ALA A 220 18.75 -22.19 18.60
C ALA A 220 20.12 -22.87 18.39
N ARG A 221 20.96 -22.31 17.55
CA ARG A 221 22.33 -22.80 17.34
C ARG A 221 23.20 -22.66 18.58
N ARG A 222 23.15 -21.52 19.28
CA ARG A 222 23.87 -21.32 20.55
C ARG A 222 23.44 -22.31 21.62
N ALA A 223 22.13 -22.59 21.74
CA ALA A 223 21.62 -23.62 22.64
C ALA A 223 22.22 -25.00 22.37
N ALA A 224 22.42 -25.34 21.11
CA ALA A 224 22.99 -26.60 20.68
C ALA A 224 24.51 -26.73 20.93
N GLU A 225 25.23 -25.62 20.97
CA GLU A 225 26.70 -25.56 21.15
C GLU A 225 27.12 -25.65 22.64
N LEU A 226 26.21 -25.43 23.59
CA LEU A 226 26.50 -25.49 25.02
C LEU A 226 27.09 -26.87 25.41
N ALA A 227 28.30 -26.87 25.99
CA ALA A 227 28.99 -28.07 26.40
C ALA A 227 28.45 -28.53 27.77
N PRO A 228 28.08 -29.85 27.92
CA PRO A 228 27.51 -30.37 29.17
C PRO A 228 28.43 -30.22 30.40
N VAL A 229 29.75 -30.25 30.17
CA VAL A 229 30.77 -30.32 31.22
C VAL A 229 30.96 -28.98 31.96
N GLU A 230 30.84 -27.86 31.26
CA GLU A 230 31.04 -26.52 31.87
C GLU A 230 29.85 -26.08 32.74
N THR A 231 28.65 -26.52 32.35
CA THR A 231 27.40 -26.12 33.01
C THR A 231 27.20 -26.82 34.36
N ILE A 232 27.75 -28.04 34.57
CA ILE A 232 27.66 -28.80 35.83
C ILE A 232 28.75 -28.33 36.81
N ARG A 233 29.87 -27.84 36.31
CA ARG A 233 31.02 -27.40 37.12
C ARG A 233 30.91 -25.96 37.66
N GLY A 234 30.05 -25.10 37.03
CA GLY A 234 29.89 -23.70 37.39
C GLY A 234 28.85 -23.39 38.48
N SER A 235 28.31 -24.41 39.16
CA SER A 235 27.33 -24.21 40.25
C SER A 235 27.95 -24.47 41.65
N ARG A 236 29.13 -23.95 41.89
CA ARG A 236 29.67 -23.85 43.27
C ARG A 236 29.83 -22.40 43.61
#